data_39809b17db5ade9d537821c0fa5ffc62
#
_entry.id   39809b17db5ade9d537821c0fa5ffc62
#
_cell.length_a   1.000
_cell.length_b   1.000
_cell.length_c   1.000
_cell.angle_alpha   90.00
_cell.angle_beta   90.00
_cell.angle_gamma   90.00
#
_symmetry.space_group_name_H-M   'P 1'
#
loop_
_entity.id
_entity.type
_entity.pdbx_description
1 polymer ?
#
loop_
_entity_poly.entity_id
_entity_poly.type
_entity_poly.pdbx_seq_one_letter_code
_entity_poly.pdbx_strand_id
1 'polypeptide(L)'
;SKFSKDQILTLYLNRVYMGSGTYGIEAASQKYFHKSSRDLNMLEGAVIAGLLKAPARYNPAADKERALERAAVVLQNMVNAAVITPEQKAKALKMPIGAGIHDKLEGGRYFADWVYQEVNAYIGERENDINVYTTLDKKIQKAAESALRQAVFANAKSKNVTNGAVVVLDRNGAVKAMAGGINYEKSQFNRATQALRQPGSAFKTFVYLTALEEGWDTDDEIDDYPITIGSWKPENYSKK
;
A
#
# COMPACT_ATOMS: atom_id res chain seq x y z
N SER A 1 17.04 30.89 21.04
CA SER A 1 16.67 29.60 20.44
C SER A 1 17.58 28.49 20.98
N LYS A 2 17.03 27.32 21.32
CA LYS A 2 17.82 26.16 21.78
C LYS A 2 18.58 25.46 20.63
N PHE A 3 18.26 25.78 19.38
CA PHE A 3 18.80 25.14 18.18
C PHE A 3 19.36 26.17 17.21
N SER A 4 20.45 25.81 16.52
CA SER A 4 20.97 26.58 15.39
C SER A 4 20.02 26.46 14.18
N LYS A 5 20.18 27.37 13.20
CA LYS A 5 19.40 27.31 11.95
C LYS A 5 19.60 25.98 11.21
N ASP A 6 20.83 25.48 11.18
CA ASP A 6 21.18 24.23 10.52
C ASP A 6 20.55 23.02 11.21
N GLN A 7 20.51 23.02 12.56
CA GLN A 7 19.83 21.99 13.32
C GLN A 7 18.32 22.00 13.06
N ILE A 8 17.69 23.19 13.01
CA ILE A 8 16.25 23.33 12.70
C ILE A 8 15.98 22.82 11.27
N LEU A 9 16.82 23.22 10.30
CA LEU A 9 16.67 22.78 8.93
C LEU A 9 16.83 21.26 8.80
N THR A 10 17.82 20.69 9.44
CA THR A 10 18.07 19.25 9.46
C THR A 10 16.88 18.48 10.03
N LEU A 11 16.35 18.92 11.18
CA LEU A 11 15.15 18.31 11.78
C LEU A 11 13.93 18.42 10.85
N TYR A 12 13.73 19.58 10.25
CA TYR A 12 12.62 19.81 9.33
C TYR A 12 12.72 18.90 8.09
N LEU A 13 13.89 18.88 7.44
CA LEU A 13 14.11 18.10 6.21
C LEU A 13 14.03 16.57 6.45
N ASN A 14 14.31 16.11 7.66
CA ASN A 14 14.22 14.70 8.02
C ASN A 14 12.79 14.27 8.43
N ARG A 15 11.91 15.21 8.81
CA ARG A 15 10.58 14.88 9.38
C ARG A 15 9.39 15.35 8.56
N VAL A 16 9.60 16.26 7.60
CA VAL A 16 8.50 16.83 6.84
C VAL A 16 7.84 15.79 5.94
N TYR A 17 6.51 15.80 5.92
CA TYR A 17 5.73 14.92 5.07
C TYR A 17 5.88 15.30 3.59
N MET A 18 6.24 14.33 2.75
CA MET A 18 6.55 14.48 1.33
C MET A 18 5.55 13.76 0.40
N GLY A 19 4.44 13.26 0.94
CA GLY A 19 3.44 12.51 0.17
C GLY A 19 3.71 11.00 0.12
N SER A 20 2.71 10.23 -0.30
CA SER A 20 2.78 8.77 -0.47
C SER A 20 3.32 8.01 0.76
N GLY A 21 3.01 8.51 1.97
CA GLY A 21 3.50 7.90 3.21
C GLY A 21 4.98 8.15 3.50
N THR A 22 5.65 9.06 2.79
CA THR A 22 7.07 9.37 2.99
C THR A 22 7.28 10.59 3.87
N TYR A 23 8.20 10.48 4.80
CA TYR A 23 8.65 11.56 5.67
C TYR A 23 10.15 11.77 5.49
N GLY A 24 10.54 13.03 5.31
CA GLY A 24 11.93 13.44 5.07
C GLY A 24 12.36 13.35 3.61
N ILE A 25 13.41 14.12 3.29
CA ILE A 25 13.91 14.27 1.91
C ILE A 25 14.55 12.98 1.41
N GLU A 26 15.32 12.27 2.24
CA GLU A 26 15.97 11.04 1.81
C GLU A 26 14.94 9.98 1.42
N ALA A 27 13.93 9.76 2.25
CA ALA A 27 12.84 8.83 1.94
C ALA A 27 12.08 9.23 0.67
N ALA A 28 11.84 10.52 0.46
CA ALA A 28 11.20 11.05 -0.74
C ALA A 28 12.08 10.88 -1.99
N SER A 29 13.38 11.11 -1.87
CA SER A 29 14.35 10.90 -2.95
C SER A 29 14.42 9.44 -3.38
N GLN A 30 14.52 8.52 -2.43
CA GLN A 30 14.48 7.08 -2.69
C GLN A 30 13.13 6.67 -3.32
N LYS A 31 12.02 7.19 -2.78
CA LYS A 31 10.68 6.88 -3.27
C LYS A 31 10.43 7.34 -4.69
N TYR A 32 10.81 8.57 -5.02
CA TYR A 32 10.44 9.19 -6.28
C TYR A 32 11.52 9.05 -7.36
N PHE A 33 12.79 8.87 -6.97
CA PHE A 33 13.92 8.88 -7.91
C PHE A 33 14.89 7.69 -7.76
N HIS A 34 14.71 6.80 -6.77
CA HIS A 34 15.55 5.63 -6.47
C HIS A 34 17.04 5.97 -6.31
N LYS A 35 17.33 7.10 -5.69
CA LYS A 35 18.69 7.55 -5.39
C LYS A 35 18.73 8.35 -4.10
N SER A 36 19.95 8.49 -3.55
CA SER A 36 20.17 9.34 -2.39
C SER A 36 19.76 10.79 -2.68
N SER A 37 19.26 11.47 -1.68
CA SER A 37 18.98 12.91 -1.75
C SER A 37 20.20 13.75 -2.11
N ARG A 38 21.41 13.24 -1.86
CA ARG A 38 22.68 13.87 -2.22
C ARG A 38 22.96 13.83 -3.73
N ASP A 39 22.37 12.88 -4.44
CA ASP A 39 22.56 12.66 -5.88
C ASP A 39 21.45 13.28 -6.73
N LEU A 40 20.53 14.03 -6.10
CA LEU A 40 19.47 14.74 -6.80
C LEU A 40 20.04 15.81 -7.73
N ASN A 41 19.60 15.81 -8.97
CA ASN A 41 19.85 16.94 -9.84
C ASN A 41 18.93 18.14 -9.48
N MET A 42 19.19 19.30 -10.06
CA MET A 42 18.46 20.52 -9.74
C MET A 42 16.94 20.43 -10.01
N LEU A 43 16.52 19.73 -11.07
CA LEU A 43 15.11 19.53 -11.38
C LEU A 43 14.42 18.63 -10.34
N GLU A 44 15.07 17.54 -9.97
CA GLU A 44 14.56 16.61 -8.97
C GLU A 44 14.47 17.26 -7.58
N GLY A 45 15.49 18.03 -7.20
CA GLY A 45 15.44 18.86 -5.99
C GLY A 45 14.28 19.85 -5.99
N ALA A 46 14.02 20.49 -7.14
CA ALA A 46 12.87 21.40 -7.29
C ALA A 46 11.52 20.67 -7.21
N VAL A 47 11.42 19.43 -7.70
CA VAL A 47 10.22 18.58 -7.52
C VAL A 47 10.00 18.30 -6.03
N ILE A 48 11.04 17.84 -5.32
CA ILE A 48 10.96 17.58 -3.86
C ILE A 48 10.52 18.85 -3.11
N ALA A 49 11.14 19.99 -3.38
CA ALA A 49 10.76 21.26 -2.77
C ALA A 49 9.31 21.68 -3.13
N GLY A 50 8.86 21.33 -4.31
CA GLY A 50 7.49 21.57 -4.77
C GLY A 50 6.42 20.83 -3.98
N LEU A 51 6.76 19.65 -3.43
CA LEU A 51 5.86 18.84 -2.60
C LEU A 51 5.45 19.54 -1.31
N LEU A 52 6.32 20.36 -0.73
CA LEU A 52 6.08 21.04 0.55
C LEU A 52 4.79 21.87 0.57
N LYS A 53 4.35 22.39 -0.58
CA LYS A 53 3.12 23.18 -0.67
C LYS A 53 1.86 22.32 -0.54
N ALA A 54 1.83 21.15 -1.18
CA ALA A 54 0.69 20.23 -1.17
C ALA A 54 1.17 18.85 -1.63
N PRO A 55 1.69 18.00 -0.73
CA PRO A 55 2.33 16.74 -1.09
C PRO A 55 1.42 15.77 -1.86
N ALA A 56 0.13 15.72 -1.50
CA ALA A 56 -0.83 14.88 -2.22
C ALA A 56 -1.11 15.36 -3.65
N ARG A 57 -1.10 16.69 -3.87
CA ARG A 57 -1.44 17.30 -5.16
C ARG A 57 -0.28 17.30 -6.16
N TYR A 58 0.94 17.50 -5.66
CA TYR A 58 2.15 17.62 -6.48
C TYR A 58 3.01 16.36 -6.47
N ASN A 59 2.41 15.24 -6.08
CA ASN A 59 3.07 13.93 -6.05
C ASN A 59 3.48 13.49 -7.46
N PRO A 60 4.79 13.36 -7.75
CA PRO A 60 5.27 13.01 -9.09
C PRO A 60 4.92 11.57 -9.51
N ALA A 61 4.63 10.69 -8.56
CA ALA A 61 4.17 9.33 -8.86
C ALA A 61 2.68 9.27 -9.25
N ALA A 62 1.88 10.27 -8.84
CA ALA A 62 0.46 10.38 -9.19
C ALA A 62 0.25 11.22 -10.46
N ASP A 63 0.94 12.36 -10.57
CA ASP A 63 0.80 13.31 -11.68
C ASP A 63 2.16 13.98 -11.96
N LYS A 64 2.89 13.39 -12.90
CA LYS A 64 4.22 13.85 -13.29
C LYS A 64 4.20 15.26 -13.89
N GLU A 65 3.23 15.56 -14.72
CA GLU A 65 3.15 16.85 -15.41
C GLU A 65 2.94 17.97 -14.39
N ARG A 66 1.99 17.78 -13.48
CA ARG A 66 1.72 18.75 -12.41
C ARG A 66 2.90 18.93 -11.45
N ALA A 67 3.63 17.86 -11.16
CA ALA A 67 4.86 17.94 -10.36
C ALA A 67 5.93 18.77 -11.07
N LEU A 68 6.09 18.60 -12.38
CA LEU A 68 7.02 19.39 -13.21
C LEU A 68 6.62 20.86 -13.34
N GLU A 69 5.35 21.15 -13.54
CA GLU A 69 4.83 22.52 -13.51
C GLU A 69 5.16 23.20 -12.17
N ARG A 70 4.97 22.48 -11.07
CA ARG A 70 5.30 22.99 -9.74
C ARG A 70 6.79 23.18 -9.54
N ALA A 71 7.62 22.27 -10.04
CA ALA A 71 9.08 22.41 -10.02
C ALA A 71 9.56 23.63 -10.82
N ALA A 72 8.94 23.91 -11.96
CA ALA A 72 9.23 25.11 -12.75
C ALA A 72 8.95 26.41 -11.96
N VAL A 73 7.89 26.44 -11.14
CA VAL A 73 7.62 27.56 -10.22
C VAL A 73 8.69 27.67 -9.14
N VAL A 74 9.14 26.55 -8.58
CA VAL A 74 10.23 26.53 -7.59
C VAL A 74 11.52 27.10 -8.21
N LEU A 75 11.91 26.62 -9.40
CA LEU A 75 13.09 27.11 -10.11
C LEU A 75 12.98 28.60 -10.46
N GLN A 76 11.78 29.10 -10.83
CA GLN A 76 11.57 30.52 -11.05
C GLN A 76 11.76 31.35 -9.77
N ASN A 77 11.26 30.85 -8.65
CA ASN A 77 11.47 31.50 -7.34
C ASN A 77 12.96 31.55 -6.96
N MET A 78 13.74 30.50 -7.30
CA MET A 78 15.18 30.50 -7.11
C MET A 78 15.89 31.55 -7.97
N VAL A 79 15.42 31.78 -9.21
CA VAL A 79 15.92 32.89 -10.05
C VAL A 79 15.56 34.24 -9.43
N ASN A 80 14.33 34.43 -9.01
CA ASN A 80 13.86 35.67 -8.39
C ASN A 80 14.62 35.99 -7.09
N ALA A 81 15.06 34.97 -6.37
CA ALA A 81 15.87 35.07 -5.16
C ALA A 81 17.38 35.17 -5.45
N ALA A 82 17.79 35.27 -6.73
CA ALA A 82 19.17 35.29 -7.17
C ALA A 82 20.04 34.09 -6.69
N VAL A 83 19.41 32.95 -6.43
CA VAL A 83 20.10 31.70 -6.04
C VAL A 83 20.62 30.97 -7.27
N ILE A 84 19.91 31.06 -8.41
CA ILE A 84 20.33 30.52 -9.70
C ILE A 84 20.09 31.57 -10.81
N THR A 85 20.80 31.40 -11.95
CA THR A 85 20.61 32.26 -13.12
C THR A 85 19.45 31.75 -13.99
N PRO A 86 18.88 32.59 -14.89
CA PRO A 86 17.89 32.16 -15.89
C PRO A 86 18.40 30.99 -16.76
N GLU A 87 19.68 31.02 -17.14
CA GLU A 87 20.31 29.96 -17.93
C GLU A 87 20.38 28.63 -17.16
N GLN A 88 20.70 28.69 -15.87
CA GLN A 88 20.71 27.52 -15.00
C GLN A 88 19.31 26.92 -14.85
N LYS A 89 18.26 27.75 -14.70
CA LYS A 89 16.87 27.31 -14.75
C LYS A 89 16.55 26.61 -16.07
N ALA A 90 16.89 27.23 -17.21
CA ALA A 90 16.62 26.67 -18.54
C ALA A 90 17.33 25.31 -18.72
N LYS A 91 18.55 25.19 -18.22
CA LYS A 91 19.30 23.93 -18.21
C LYS A 91 18.64 22.89 -17.28
N ALA A 92 18.23 23.29 -16.09
CA ALA A 92 17.58 22.41 -15.11
C ALA A 92 16.28 21.79 -15.68
N LEU A 93 15.43 22.57 -16.34
CA LEU A 93 14.19 22.10 -16.93
C LEU A 93 14.39 21.05 -18.04
N LYS A 94 15.58 20.94 -18.60
CA LYS A 94 15.96 19.92 -19.61
C LYS A 94 16.63 18.69 -18.99
N MET A 95 16.87 18.69 -17.68
CA MET A 95 17.50 17.55 -17.00
C MET A 95 16.56 16.35 -16.99
N PRO A 96 17.11 15.13 -17.09
CA PRO A 96 16.30 13.95 -16.94
C PRO A 96 15.81 13.86 -15.49
N ILE A 97 14.59 13.44 -15.34
CA ILE A 97 14.05 12.99 -14.05
C ILE A 97 14.33 11.50 -13.94
N GLY A 98 14.91 11.07 -12.82
CA GLY A 98 15.20 9.67 -12.55
C GLY A 98 14.00 8.76 -12.78
N ALA A 99 14.28 7.52 -13.20
CA ALA A 99 13.29 6.54 -13.66
C ALA A 99 12.26 6.12 -12.57
N GLY A 100 12.45 6.54 -11.32
CA GLY A 100 11.60 6.19 -10.19
C GLY A 100 10.16 6.70 -10.21
N ILE A 101 9.85 7.68 -11.08
CA ILE A 101 8.48 8.22 -11.20
C ILE A 101 7.51 7.17 -11.79
N HIS A 102 8.01 6.14 -12.44
CA HIS A 102 7.22 5.07 -13.05
C HIS A 102 7.27 3.73 -12.34
N ASP A 103 8.12 3.57 -11.33
CA ASP A 103 7.95 2.41 -10.46
C ASP A 103 6.70 2.64 -9.60
N LYS A 104 5.55 2.39 -10.21
CA LYS A 104 4.47 1.79 -9.46
C LYS A 104 5.15 0.67 -8.69
N LEU A 105 5.24 0.76 -7.37
CA LEU A 105 5.45 -0.41 -6.55
C LEU A 105 4.46 -1.43 -7.10
N GLU A 106 4.98 -2.30 -8.00
CA GLU A 106 4.15 -3.30 -8.67
C GLU A 106 3.70 -4.27 -7.59
N GLY A 107 2.60 -3.93 -6.94
CA GLY A 107 1.95 -4.76 -5.97
C GLY A 107 2.49 -4.66 -4.53
N GLY A 108 1.78 -5.33 -3.63
CA GLY A 108 2.20 -5.50 -2.23
C GLY A 108 1.97 -4.31 -1.28
N ARG A 109 1.33 -3.22 -1.71
CA ARG A 109 1.11 -2.06 -0.82
C ARG A 109 0.21 -2.41 0.37
N TYR A 110 -0.84 -3.19 0.16
CA TYR A 110 -1.68 -3.70 1.26
C TYR A 110 -0.91 -4.59 2.23
N PHE A 111 0.01 -5.42 1.70
CA PHE A 111 0.90 -6.23 2.52
C PHE A 111 1.86 -5.37 3.32
N ALA A 112 2.48 -4.36 2.69
CA ALA A 112 3.42 -3.46 3.36
C ALA A 112 2.76 -2.67 4.50
N ASP A 113 1.55 -2.13 4.28
CA ASP A 113 0.80 -1.42 5.32
C ASP A 113 0.41 -2.34 6.47
N TRP A 114 0.01 -3.58 6.18
CA TRP A 114 -0.27 -4.58 7.21
C TRP A 114 0.98 -4.90 8.02
N VAL A 115 2.11 -5.21 7.36
CA VAL A 115 3.39 -5.46 8.05
C VAL A 115 3.80 -4.27 8.92
N TYR A 116 3.64 -3.04 8.44
CA TYR A 116 3.95 -1.85 9.22
C TYR A 116 3.10 -1.77 10.50
N GLN A 117 1.81 -2.08 10.43
CA GLN A 117 0.91 -2.11 11.58
C GLN A 117 1.32 -3.21 12.58
N GLU A 118 1.59 -4.42 12.09
CA GLU A 118 2.02 -5.55 12.92
C GLU A 118 3.36 -5.28 13.62
N VAL A 119 4.33 -4.73 12.88
CA VAL A 119 5.64 -4.37 13.44
C VAL A 119 5.49 -3.34 14.56
N ASN A 120 4.72 -2.27 14.33
CA ASN A 120 4.50 -1.24 15.35
C ASN A 120 3.76 -1.79 16.58
N ALA A 121 2.80 -2.69 16.38
CA ALA A 121 2.09 -3.35 17.48
C ALA A 121 3.02 -4.26 18.29
N TYR A 122 4.00 -4.89 17.63
CA TYR A 122 4.92 -5.85 18.27
C TYR A 122 6.09 -5.20 19.00
N ILE A 123 6.73 -4.17 18.39
CA ILE A 123 7.96 -3.55 18.92
C ILE A 123 7.77 -2.15 19.51
N GLY A 124 6.58 -1.56 19.37
CA GLY A 124 6.28 -0.17 19.75
C GLY A 124 6.96 0.86 18.85
N GLU A 125 6.76 2.15 19.21
CA GLU A 125 7.44 3.26 18.53
C GLU A 125 8.94 3.25 18.85
N ARG A 126 9.77 3.43 17.82
CA ARG A 126 11.23 3.49 17.92
C ARG A 126 11.77 4.72 17.23
N GLU A 127 12.86 5.26 17.78
CA GLU A 127 13.57 6.41 17.20
C GLU A 127 14.54 6.03 16.08
N ASN A 128 14.96 4.75 16.02
CA ASN A 128 15.94 4.27 15.05
C ASN A 128 15.27 3.59 13.86
N ASP A 129 15.90 3.69 12.70
CA ASP A 129 15.52 2.94 11.52
C ASP A 129 15.66 1.44 11.75
N ILE A 130 14.70 0.68 11.24
CA ILE A 130 14.68 -0.78 11.31
C ILE A 130 14.55 -1.39 9.92
N ASN A 131 15.20 -2.52 9.71
CA ASN A 131 15.03 -3.34 8.53
C ASN A 131 14.09 -4.50 8.84
N VAL A 132 12.97 -4.59 8.12
CA VAL A 132 11.98 -5.65 8.28
C VAL A 132 12.08 -6.63 7.12
N TYR A 133 12.53 -7.85 7.40
CA TYR A 133 12.56 -8.94 6.43
C TYR A 133 11.24 -9.69 6.47
N THR A 134 10.56 -9.75 5.35
CA THR A 134 9.20 -10.29 5.25
C THR A 134 9.16 -11.59 4.44
N THR A 135 8.01 -12.26 4.50
CA THR A 135 7.74 -13.50 3.77
C THR A 135 7.14 -13.28 2.37
N LEU A 136 6.99 -12.01 1.93
CA LEU A 136 6.41 -11.65 0.65
C LEU A 136 7.17 -12.26 -0.53
N ASP A 137 6.44 -12.95 -1.41
CA ASP A 137 6.96 -13.39 -2.71
C ASP A 137 6.39 -12.48 -3.82
N LYS A 138 7.28 -11.76 -4.50
CA LYS A 138 6.89 -10.78 -5.54
C LYS A 138 6.17 -11.43 -6.72
N LYS A 139 6.50 -12.68 -7.08
CA LYS A 139 5.86 -13.39 -8.19
C LYS A 139 4.44 -13.82 -7.79
N ILE A 140 4.29 -14.37 -6.59
CA ILE A 140 2.99 -14.76 -6.04
C ILE A 140 2.11 -13.52 -5.84
N GLN A 141 2.67 -12.43 -5.32
CA GLN A 141 1.95 -11.17 -5.15
C GLN A 141 1.38 -10.63 -6.47
N LYS A 142 2.21 -10.58 -7.51
CA LYS A 142 1.77 -10.14 -8.85
C LYS A 142 0.67 -11.03 -9.43
N ALA A 143 0.79 -12.34 -9.26
CA ALA A 143 -0.22 -13.30 -9.69
C ALA A 143 -1.54 -13.11 -8.92
N ALA A 144 -1.49 -12.97 -7.59
CA ALA A 144 -2.66 -12.75 -6.73
C ALA A 144 -3.42 -11.48 -7.10
N GLU A 145 -2.71 -10.36 -7.28
CA GLU A 145 -3.32 -9.09 -7.69
C GLU A 145 -3.94 -9.17 -9.09
N SER A 146 -3.28 -9.85 -10.03
CA SER A 146 -3.82 -10.04 -11.38
C SER A 146 -5.08 -10.89 -11.36
N ALA A 147 -5.06 -12.01 -10.64
CA ALA A 147 -6.20 -12.91 -10.50
C ALA A 147 -7.39 -12.21 -9.83
N LEU A 148 -7.14 -11.42 -8.76
CA LEU A 148 -8.17 -10.63 -8.10
C LEU A 148 -8.83 -9.63 -9.06
N ARG A 149 -8.04 -8.85 -9.80
CA ARG A 149 -8.57 -7.91 -10.78
C ARG A 149 -9.41 -8.60 -11.85
N GLN A 150 -8.93 -9.70 -12.42
CA GLN A 150 -9.65 -10.48 -13.42
C GLN A 150 -11.00 -11.00 -12.87
N ALA A 151 -10.99 -11.59 -11.67
CA ALA A 151 -12.19 -12.13 -11.04
C ALA A 151 -13.24 -11.03 -10.76
N VAL A 152 -12.81 -9.86 -10.26
CA VAL A 152 -13.70 -8.73 -10.00
C VAL A 152 -14.30 -8.20 -11.31
N PHE A 153 -13.48 -7.97 -12.35
CA PHE A 153 -13.97 -7.46 -13.63
C PHE A 153 -14.90 -8.44 -14.36
N ALA A 154 -14.60 -9.73 -14.31
CA ALA A 154 -15.46 -10.76 -14.91
C ALA A 154 -16.86 -10.83 -14.25
N ASN A 155 -16.97 -10.52 -12.95
CA ASN A 155 -18.20 -10.60 -12.19
C ASN A 155 -18.86 -9.24 -11.90
N ALA A 156 -18.26 -8.13 -12.33
CA ALA A 156 -18.70 -6.77 -12.00
C ALA A 156 -20.16 -6.52 -12.40
N LYS A 157 -20.56 -6.88 -13.62
CA LYS A 157 -21.93 -6.66 -14.13
C LYS A 157 -22.91 -7.72 -13.68
N SER A 158 -22.52 -9.01 -13.76
CA SER A 158 -23.45 -10.12 -13.49
C SER A 158 -23.75 -10.33 -12.02
N LYS A 159 -22.82 -9.99 -11.13
CA LYS A 159 -22.92 -10.21 -9.68
C LYS A 159 -22.78 -8.94 -8.84
N ASN A 160 -22.71 -7.78 -9.49
CA ASN A 160 -22.52 -6.48 -8.84
C ASN A 160 -21.30 -6.45 -7.91
N VAL A 161 -20.20 -7.10 -8.35
CA VAL A 161 -18.93 -7.15 -7.59
C VAL A 161 -18.10 -5.93 -7.93
N THR A 162 -17.71 -5.14 -6.93
CA THR A 162 -16.90 -3.93 -7.13
C THR A 162 -15.48 -4.08 -6.61
N ASN A 163 -15.22 -5.01 -5.70
CA ASN A 163 -13.93 -5.20 -5.07
C ASN A 163 -13.82 -6.61 -4.45
N GLY A 164 -12.63 -6.95 -3.96
CA GLY A 164 -12.36 -8.22 -3.30
C GLY A 164 -11.02 -8.21 -2.58
N ALA A 165 -10.64 -9.33 -2.00
CA ALA A 165 -9.35 -9.54 -1.37
C ALA A 165 -8.82 -10.94 -1.63
N VAL A 166 -7.50 -11.09 -1.60
CA VAL A 166 -6.78 -12.37 -1.68
C VAL A 166 -5.65 -12.39 -0.67
N VAL A 167 -5.53 -13.49 0.06
CA VAL A 167 -4.37 -13.80 0.90
C VAL A 167 -3.82 -15.16 0.45
N VAL A 168 -2.52 -15.26 0.28
CA VAL A 168 -1.83 -16.50 -0.05
C VAL A 168 -0.87 -16.85 1.08
N LEU A 169 -1.06 -18.02 1.64
CA LEU A 169 -0.23 -18.58 2.71
C LEU A 169 0.60 -19.74 2.15
N ASP A 170 1.78 -19.95 2.72
CA ASP A 170 2.48 -21.21 2.56
C ASP A 170 1.97 -22.26 3.58
N ARG A 171 2.55 -23.45 3.54
CA ARG A 171 2.16 -24.56 4.43
C ARG A 171 2.42 -24.28 5.91
N ASN A 172 3.32 -23.33 6.21
CA ASN A 172 3.67 -22.95 7.58
C ASN A 172 2.87 -21.72 8.04
N GLY A 173 1.90 -21.27 7.25
CA GLY A 173 1.08 -20.10 7.54
C GLY A 173 1.74 -18.76 7.21
N ALA A 174 2.95 -18.74 6.65
CA ALA A 174 3.60 -17.49 6.28
C ALA A 174 2.89 -16.82 5.08
N VAL A 175 2.55 -15.54 5.21
CA VAL A 175 1.87 -14.78 4.16
C VAL A 175 2.81 -14.49 3.00
N LYS A 176 2.56 -15.10 1.84
CA LYS A 176 3.34 -14.93 0.60
C LYS A 176 2.79 -13.82 -0.29
N ALA A 177 1.50 -13.55 -0.22
CA ALA A 177 0.86 -12.45 -0.92
C ALA A 177 -0.37 -11.95 -0.17
N MET A 178 -0.66 -10.65 -0.31
CA MET A 178 -1.88 -10.03 0.22
C MET A 178 -2.33 -8.90 -0.70
N ALA A 179 -3.56 -8.99 -1.18
CA ALA A 179 -4.22 -7.93 -1.93
C ALA A 179 -5.57 -7.61 -1.29
N GLY A 180 -5.68 -6.46 -0.64
CA GLY A 180 -6.90 -6.00 0.04
C GLY A 180 -7.88 -5.25 -0.86
N GLY A 181 -7.59 -5.16 -2.16
CA GLY A 181 -8.42 -4.47 -3.15
C GLY A 181 -7.80 -4.48 -4.54
N ILE A 182 -8.60 -4.13 -5.55
CA ILE A 182 -8.17 -4.09 -6.95
C ILE A 182 -7.35 -2.84 -7.31
N ASN A 183 -7.43 -1.79 -6.51
CA ASN A 183 -6.70 -0.53 -6.74
C ASN A 183 -6.43 0.17 -5.40
N TYR A 184 -5.17 0.15 -4.97
CA TYR A 184 -4.74 0.76 -3.72
C TYR A 184 -4.85 2.29 -3.71
N GLU A 185 -4.63 2.95 -4.86
CA GLU A 185 -4.69 4.42 -4.95
C GLU A 185 -6.12 4.95 -4.75
N LYS A 186 -7.11 4.17 -5.22
CA LYS A 186 -8.53 4.51 -5.04
C LYS A 186 -9.06 4.14 -3.66
N SER A 187 -8.53 3.09 -3.03
CA SER A 187 -8.96 2.61 -1.72
C SER A 187 -7.83 1.91 -1.00
N GLN A 188 -7.35 2.51 0.08
CA GLN A 188 -6.32 1.93 0.96
C GLN A 188 -6.92 0.96 2.00
N PHE A 189 -8.25 0.86 2.06
CA PHE A 189 -8.94 -0.06 2.96
C PHE A 189 -8.58 -1.51 2.62
N ASN A 190 -7.84 -2.16 3.52
CA ASN A 190 -7.37 -3.53 3.34
C ASN A 190 -8.49 -4.52 3.69
N ARG A 191 -9.21 -4.99 2.68
CA ARG A 191 -10.33 -5.92 2.87
C ARG A 191 -9.91 -7.28 3.38
N ALA A 192 -8.64 -7.63 3.25
CA ALA A 192 -8.11 -8.89 3.78
C ALA A 192 -8.03 -8.89 5.30
N THR A 193 -7.80 -7.71 5.93
CA THR A 193 -7.56 -7.59 7.37
C THR A 193 -8.61 -6.76 8.10
N GLN A 194 -9.33 -5.87 7.40
CA GLN A 194 -10.23 -4.89 8.01
C GLN A 194 -11.71 -5.12 7.70
N ALA A 195 -12.03 -5.89 6.64
CA ALA A 195 -13.42 -6.06 6.25
C ALA A 195 -14.13 -7.09 7.15
N LEU A 196 -15.18 -6.65 7.81
CA LEU A 196 -16.08 -7.54 8.57
C LEU A 196 -17.15 -8.10 7.62
N ARG A 197 -17.06 -9.38 7.30
CA ARG A 197 -17.98 -10.08 6.38
C ARG A 197 -18.44 -11.39 6.97
N GLN A 198 -19.66 -11.77 6.63
CA GLN A 198 -20.17 -13.10 6.94
C GLN A 198 -19.38 -14.15 6.13
N PRO A 199 -18.84 -15.18 6.78
CA PRO A 199 -18.04 -16.21 6.11
C PRO A 199 -18.86 -17.12 5.19
N GLY A 200 -20.17 -17.19 5.40
CA GLY A 200 -21.03 -18.12 4.66
C GLY A 200 -20.53 -19.55 4.78
N SER A 201 -20.66 -20.34 3.67
CA SER A 201 -20.21 -21.75 3.67
C SER A 201 -18.73 -21.95 3.92
N ALA A 202 -17.88 -20.89 3.85
CA ALA A 202 -16.47 -21.01 4.24
C ALA A 202 -16.31 -21.39 5.72
N PHE A 203 -17.29 -21.07 6.57
CA PHE A 203 -17.29 -21.45 7.97
C PHE A 203 -17.38 -22.98 8.20
N LYS A 204 -17.93 -23.72 7.22
CA LYS A 204 -18.02 -25.19 7.31
C LYS A 204 -16.68 -25.86 7.50
N THR A 205 -15.60 -25.27 7.00
CA THR A 205 -14.25 -25.78 7.22
C THR A 205 -13.93 -25.94 8.70
N PHE A 206 -14.33 -24.98 9.52
CA PHE A 206 -14.12 -25.03 10.97
C PHE A 206 -15.05 -26.05 11.64
N VAL A 207 -16.28 -26.19 11.14
CA VAL A 207 -17.22 -27.19 11.66
C VAL A 207 -16.68 -28.59 11.42
N TYR A 208 -16.20 -28.89 10.20
CA TYR A 208 -15.62 -30.19 9.89
C TYR A 208 -14.29 -30.43 10.62
N LEU A 209 -13.46 -29.38 10.79
CA LEU A 209 -12.24 -29.50 11.58
C LEU A 209 -12.56 -29.89 13.02
N THR A 210 -13.54 -29.25 13.65
CA THR A 210 -13.99 -29.59 15.02
C THR A 210 -14.50 -31.03 15.09
N ALA A 211 -15.29 -31.48 14.12
CA ALA A 211 -15.76 -32.86 14.08
C ALA A 211 -14.60 -33.87 14.04
N LEU A 212 -13.58 -33.60 13.16
CA LEU A 212 -12.37 -34.45 13.11
C LEU A 212 -11.59 -34.44 14.40
N GLU A 213 -11.47 -33.30 15.08
CA GLU A 213 -10.81 -33.17 16.39
C GLU A 213 -11.57 -33.94 17.51
N GLU A 214 -12.90 -34.05 17.39
CA GLU A 214 -13.77 -34.84 18.27
C GLU A 214 -13.78 -36.34 17.92
N GLY A 215 -12.99 -36.76 16.93
CA GLY A 215 -12.81 -38.17 16.58
C GLY A 215 -13.74 -38.68 15.48
N TRP A 216 -14.45 -37.79 14.78
CA TRP A 216 -15.25 -38.16 13.60
C TRP A 216 -14.30 -38.43 12.42
N ASP A 217 -14.73 -39.32 11.51
CA ASP A 217 -14.03 -39.57 10.24
C ASP A 217 -14.79 -38.91 9.06
N THR A 218 -14.12 -38.79 7.95
CA THR A 218 -14.69 -38.22 6.71
C THR A 218 -15.84 -39.07 6.13
N ASP A 219 -15.89 -40.35 6.50
CA ASP A 219 -16.88 -41.32 6.03
C ASP A 219 -18.04 -41.50 7.02
N ASP A 220 -18.05 -40.78 8.15
CA ASP A 220 -19.13 -40.81 9.09
C ASP A 220 -20.42 -40.23 8.52
N GLU A 221 -21.55 -40.91 8.70
CA GLU A 221 -22.85 -40.49 8.26
C GLU A 221 -23.58 -39.71 9.36
N ILE A 222 -24.24 -38.62 8.98
CA ILE A 222 -25.05 -37.78 9.86
C ILE A 222 -26.45 -37.65 9.28
N ASP A 223 -27.44 -37.86 10.13
CA ASP A 223 -28.84 -37.64 9.77
C ASP A 223 -29.14 -36.16 9.53
N ASP A 224 -29.67 -35.86 8.35
CA ASP A 224 -30.11 -34.51 7.98
C ASP A 224 -31.63 -34.39 8.23
N TYR A 225 -32.01 -34.20 9.48
CA TYR A 225 -33.41 -34.01 9.85
C TYR A 225 -33.67 -32.55 10.25
N PRO A 226 -34.94 -32.09 10.12
CA PRO A 226 -35.35 -30.75 10.49
C PRO A 226 -35.09 -30.47 11.98
N ILE A 227 -34.31 -29.45 12.29
CA ILE A 227 -34.07 -29.01 13.66
C ILE A 227 -34.81 -27.72 13.97
N THR A 228 -35.17 -27.54 15.23
CA THR A 228 -35.81 -26.32 15.73
C THR A 228 -35.13 -25.89 17.02
N ILE A 229 -34.62 -24.65 17.05
CA ILE A 229 -33.99 -24.08 18.23
C ILE A 229 -34.71 -22.78 18.57
N GLY A 230 -35.62 -22.84 19.54
CA GLY A 230 -36.53 -21.72 19.84
C GLY A 230 -37.45 -21.41 18.65
N SER A 231 -37.36 -20.19 18.13
CA SER A 231 -38.11 -19.77 16.92
C SER A 231 -37.31 -19.99 15.61
N TRP A 232 -36.08 -20.42 15.68
CA TRP A 232 -35.22 -20.62 14.52
C TRP A 232 -35.39 -22.03 13.96
N LYS A 233 -35.75 -22.10 12.66
CA LYS A 233 -35.95 -23.34 11.90
C LYS A 233 -35.13 -23.23 10.62
N PRO A 234 -33.89 -23.71 10.62
CA PRO A 234 -33.09 -23.70 9.41
C PRO A 234 -33.64 -24.65 8.36
N GLU A 235 -33.56 -24.24 7.11
CA GLU A 235 -33.93 -25.08 5.97
C GLU A 235 -32.67 -25.33 5.11
N ASN A 236 -32.60 -26.48 4.47
CA ASN A 236 -31.57 -26.78 3.50
C ASN A 236 -31.71 -25.88 2.27
N TYR A 237 -30.55 -25.44 1.73
CA TYR A 237 -30.50 -24.60 0.55
C TYR A 237 -31.23 -25.24 -0.66
N SER A 238 -31.15 -26.54 -0.77
CA SER A 238 -31.78 -27.34 -1.85
C SER A 238 -33.27 -27.60 -1.65
N LYS A 239 -33.84 -27.24 -0.48
CA LYS A 239 -35.22 -27.57 -0.11
C LYS A 239 -35.59 -29.05 -0.29
N LYS A 240 -34.61 -29.94 -0.24
CA LYS A 240 -34.76 -31.38 -0.26
C LYS A 240 -34.58 -31.92 1.14
#